data_208a3b3983f830cb534eadf8fc592033
#
_entry.id   208a3b3983f830cb534eadf8fc592033
#
_cell.length_a   1.000
_cell.length_b   1.000
_cell.length_c   1.000
_cell.angle_alpha   90.00
_cell.angle_beta   90.00
_cell.angle_gamma   90.00
#
_symmetry.space_group_name_H-M   'P 1'
#
loop_
_entity.id
_entity.type
_entity.pdbx_description
1 polymer ?
#
loop_
_entity_poly.entity_id
_entity_poly.type
_entity_poly.pdbx_seq_one_letter_code
_entity_poly.pdbx_strand_id
1 'polypeptide(L)'
;MEVKVVINVAIVEDEQEAVEYLSDCLHRYGEKTGETFSFTHFPEPITFLEKYKPVYDMVFMDIRMPMMDGMQAAKKLREADTSVLLVFVTRMGDYAIQGYDVGATAFIKKPISYFDFEMKMKRIIF
;
A
#
# COMPACT_ATOMS: atom_id res chain seq x y z
N MET A 1 -1.30 13.56 -28.43
CA MET A 1 -0.77 14.05 -27.14
C MET A 1 -0.82 12.92 -26.12
N GLU A 2 0.32 12.53 -25.62
CA GLU A 2 0.40 11.50 -24.60
C GLU A 2 0.04 12.09 -23.24
N VAL A 3 -0.93 11.48 -22.58
CA VAL A 3 -1.27 11.82 -21.20
C VAL A 3 -0.50 10.84 -20.30
N LYS A 4 0.47 11.36 -19.55
CA LYS A 4 1.16 10.56 -18.53
C LYS A 4 0.26 10.45 -17.32
N VAL A 5 -0.14 9.23 -17.01
CA VAL A 5 -0.88 8.95 -15.79
C VAL A 5 0.13 8.63 -14.69
N VAL A 6 0.08 9.39 -13.61
CA VAL A 6 0.91 9.15 -12.42
C VAL A 6 0.03 8.53 -11.36
N ILE A 7 0.44 7.38 -10.87
CA ILE A 7 -0.27 6.68 -9.80
C ILE A 7 0.37 7.10 -8.48
N ASN A 8 -0.40 7.75 -7.63
CA ASN A 8 0.07 8.25 -6.33
C ASN A 8 -0.11 7.19 -5.26
N VAL A 9 0.98 6.82 -4.63
CA VAL A 9 1.04 5.74 -3.65
C VAL A 9 1.49 6.26 -2.30
N ALA A 10 0.81 5.86 -1.24
CA ALA A 10 1.29 6.03 0.13
C ALA A 10 1.83 4.70 0.62
N ILE A 11 2.97 4.73 1.29
CA ILE A 11 3.58 3.54 1.91
C ILE A 11 3.65 3.80 3.42
N VAL A 12 2.86 3.05 4.19
CA VAL A 12 2.82 3.16 5.65
C VAL A 12 3.56 1.95 6.22
N GLU A 13 4.80 2.16 6.62
CA GLU A 13 5.72 1.10 7.00
C GLU A 13 6.82 1.68 7.89
N ASP A 14 7.09 1.03 9.02
CA ASP A 14 8.13 1.50 9.96
C ASP A 14 9.53 0.92 9.68
N GLU A 15 9.62 -0.15 8.91
CA GLU A 15 10.91 -0.75 8.55
C GLU A 15 11.45 -0.16 7.24
N GLN A 16 12.55 0.57 7.31
CA GLN A 16 13.14 1.22 6.14
C GLN A 16 13.50 0.22 5.04
N GLU A 17 14.01 -0.94 5.41
CA GLU A 17 14.38 -1.98 4.45
C GLU A 17 13.16 -2.46 3.65
N ALA A 18 12.02 -2.62 4.32
CA ALA A 18 10.78 -3.01 3.65
C ALA A 18 10.29 -1.92 2.69
N VAL A 19 10.43 -0.66 3.07
CA VAL A 19 10.08 0.48 2.19
C VAL A 19 10.93 0.46 0.93
N GLU A 20 12.23 0.27 1.08
CA GLU A 20 13.15 0.23 -0.05
C GLU A 20 12.82 -0.92 -1.00
N TYR A 21 12.55 -2.09 -0.45
CA TYR A 21 12.19 -3.26 -1.25
C TYR A 21 10.89 -3.04 -2.01
N LEU A 22 9.88 -2.51 -1.34
CA LEU A 22 8.60 -2.22 -1.97
C LEU A 22 8.72 -1.15 -3.06
N SER A 23 9.52 -0.12 -2.79
CA SER A 23 9.81 0.94 -3.77
C SER A 23 10.47 0.37 -5.01
N ASP A 24 11.43 -0.54 -4.85
CA ASP A 24 12.08 -1.21 -5.96
C ASP A 24 11.10 -2.04 -6.77
N CYS A 25 10.17 -2.73 -6.11
CA CYS A 25 9.13 -3.49 -6.79
C CYS A 25 8.23 -2.58 -7.63
N LEU A 26 7.82 -1.44 -7.06
CA LEU A 26 6.99 -0.46 -7.78
C LEU A 26 7.73 0.11 -8.98
N HIS A 27 9.00 0.42 -8.81
CA HIS A 27 9.83 0.96 -9.88
C HIS A 27 9.97 -0.05 -11.02
N ARG A 28 10.29 -1.29 -10.69
CA ARG A 28 10.41 -2.38 -11.66
C ARG A 28 9.10 -2.63 -12.40
N TYR A 29 8.00 -2.62 -11.68
CA TYR A 29 6.68 -2.80 -12.28
C TYR A 29 6.34 -1.63 -13.23
N GLY A 30 6.66 -0.41 -12.83
CA GLY A 30 6.47 0.77 -13.67
C GLY A 30 7.27 0.73 -14.96
N GLU A 31 8.52 0.30 -14.89
CA GLU A 31 9.35 0.14 -16.09
C GLU A 31 8.78 -0.90 -17.05
N LYS A 32 8.23 -1.98 -16.50
CA LYS A 32 7.67 -3.07 -17.28
C LYS A 32 6.34 -2.70 -17.95
N THR A 33 5.52 -1.90 -17.31
CA THR A 33 4.17 -1.56 -17.77
C THR A 33 4.07 -0.19 -18.43
N GLY A 34 5.08 0.65 -18.27
CA GLY A 34 5.05 2.05 -18.73
C GLY A 34 4.33 2.98 -17.76
N GLU A 35 3.89 2.48 -16.61
CA GLU A 35 3.24 3.29 -15.60
C GLU A 35 4.25 4.04 -14.74
N THR A 36 3.87 5.23 -14.28
CA THR A 36 4.71 6.03 -13.38
C THR A 36 4.07 6.04 -11.99
N PHE A 37 4.86 5.67 -10.99
CA PHE A 37 4.44 5.69 -9.59
C PHE A 37 5.14 6.81 -8.85
N SER A 38 4.37 7.61 -8.14
CA SER A 38 4.89 8.59 -7.19
C SER A 38 4.50 8.11 -5.81
N PHE A 39 5.45 7.98 -4.89
CA PHE A 39 5.13 7.47 -3.57
C PHE A 39 5.66 8.35 -2.45
N THR A 40 4.88 8.39 -1.37
CA THR A 40 5.19 9.09 -0.14
C THR A 40 5.27 8.07 0.97
N HIS A 41 6.35 8.09 1.73
CA HIS A 41 6.56 7.17 2.83
C HIS A 41 6.15 7.81 4.16
N PHE A 42 5.33 7.06 4.91
CA PHE A 42 4.93 7.42 6.26
C PHE A 42 5.43 6.31 7.20
N PRO A 43 6.44 6.57 8.03
CA PRO A 43 6.95 5.55 8.95
C PRO A 43 6.01 5.26 10.11
N GLU A 44 5.03 6.11 10.36
CA GLU A 44 4.08 5.97 11.44
C GLU A 44 2.63 6.13 10.96
N PRO A 45 1.71 5.24 11.38
CA PRO A 45 0.33 5.33 10.95
C PRO A 45 -0.39 6.57 11.48
N ILE A 46 -0.03 7.05 12.66
CA ILE A 46 -0.67 8.24 13.24
C ILE A 46 -0.40 9.46 12.36
N THR A 47 0.85 9.66 11.95
CA THR A 47 1.23 10.78 11.07
C THR A 47 0.53 10.65 9.71
N PHE A 48 0.44 9.45 9.18
CA PHE A 48 -0.27 9.20 7.93
C PHE A 48 -1.73 9.66 8.02
N LEU A 49 -2.42 9.26 9.10
CA LEU A 49 -3.83 9.59 9.29
C LEU A 49 -4.05 11.08 9.53
N GLU A 50 -3.19 11.72 10.34
CA GLU A 50 -3.29 13.16 10.61
C GLU A 50 -3.11 14.01 9.35
N LYS A 51 -2.23 13.59 8.45
CA LYS A 51 -1.91 14.32 7.22
C LYS A 51 -2.68 13.77 6.01
N TYR A 52 -3.58 12.84 6.22
CA TYR A 52 -4.25 12.19 5.12
C TYR A 52 -5.09 13.17 4.29
N LYS A 53 -4.91 13.09 2.98
CA LYS A 53 -5.73 13.79 1.98
C LYS A 53 -6.08 12.77 0.90
N PRO A 54 -7.25 12.87 0.27
CA PRO A 54 -7.67 11.90 -0.76
C PRO A 54 -6.95 12.15 -2.09
N VAL A 55 -5.62 12.17 -2.04
CA VAL A 55 -4.76 12.38 -3.21
C VAL A 55 -4.06 11.11 -3.65
N TYR A 56 -4.23 10.03 -2.89
CA TYR A 56 -3.59 8.74 -3.18
C TYR A 56 -4.54 7.83 -3.93
N ASP A 57 -3.97 7.13 -4.90
CA ASP A 57 -4.70 6.08 -5.65
C ASP A 57 -4.60 4.75 -4.91
N MET A 58 -3.53 4.56 -4.15
CA MET A 58 -3.22 3.30 -3.50
C MET A 58 -2.43 3.53 -2.21
N VAL A 59 -2.73 2.71 -1.21
CA VAL A 59 -2.00 2.70 0.07
C VAL A 59 -1.48 1.29 0.31
N PHE A 60 -0.16 1.17 0.50
CA PHE A 60 0.45 -0.05 1.01
C PHE A 60 0.66 0.14 2.51
N MET A 61 0.22 -0.81 3.31
CA MET A 61 0.25 -0.68 4.76
C MET A 61 0.68 -1.97 5.41
N ASP A 62 1.67 -1.90 6.30
CA ASP A 62 2.00 -3.01 7.17
C ASP A 62 0.99 -3.10 8.31
N ILE A 63 0.72 -4.29 8.79
CA ILE A 63 -0.20 -4.49 9.92
C ILE A 63 0.51 -4.30 11.25
N ARG A 64 1.69 -4.89 11.40
CA ARG A 64 2.42 -4.84 12.67
C ARG A 64 3.32 -3.62 12.76
N MET A 65 2.84 -2.59 13.45
CA MET A 65 3.58 -1.35 13.68
C MET A 65 3.40 -0.92 15.14
N PRO A 66 4.41 -0.20 15.71
CA PRO A 66 4.27 0.34 17.07
C PRO A 66 3.11 1.33 17.19
N MET A 67 2.55 1.47 18.38
CA MET A 67 1.52 2.44 18.77
C MET A 67 0.14 2.14 18.19
N MET A 68 0.02 1.96 16.89
CA MET A 68 -1.23 1.65 16.22
C MET A 68 -0.92 0.63 15.12
N ASP A 69 -1.62 -0.50 15.10
CA ASP A 69 -1.42 -1.46 14.02
C ASP A 69 -2.12 -1.03 12.73
N GLY A 70 -1.73 -1.66 11.62
CA GLY A 70 -2.27 -1.32 10.31
C GLY A 70 -3.75 -1.59 10.16
N MET A 71 -4.30 -2.55 10.89
CA MET A 71 -5.73 -2.83 10.85
C MET A 71 -6.53 -1.69 11.49
N GLN A 72 -6.05 -1.18 12.62
CA GLN A 72 -6.66 -0.03 13.29
C GLN A 72 -6.56 1.21 12.39
N ALA A 73 -5.38 1.41 11.80
CA ALA A 73 -5.16 2.53 10.88
C ALA A 73 -6.07 2.45 9.66
N ALA A 74 -6.25 1.26 9.11
CA ALA A 74 -7.12 1.04 7.96
C ALA A 74 -8.59 1.37 8.26
N LYS A 75 -9.06 1.03 9.45
CA LYS A 75 -10.42 1.39 9.87
C LYS A 75 -10.60 2.91 9.89
N LYS A 76 -9.62 3.62 10.44
CA LYS A 76 -9.64 5.08 10.47
C LYS A 76 -9.51 5.69 9.07
N LEU A 77 -8.68 5.10 8.22
CA LEU A 77 -8.56 5.51 6.83
C LEU A 77 -9.91 5.44 6.11
N ARG A 78 -10.65 4.36 6.33
CA ARG A 78 -11.96 4.18 5.69
C ARG A 78 -13.01 5.17 6.15
N GLU A 79 -12.86 5.75 7.32
CA GLU A 79 -13.72 6.87 7.75
C GLU A 79 -13.50 8.11 6.89
N ALA A 80 -12.26 8.30 6.39
CA ALA A 80 -11.89 9.45 5.57
C ALA A 80 -11.98 9.18 4.07
N ASP A 81 -11.76 7.94 3.64
CA ASP A 81 -11.67 7.58 2.23
C ASP A 81 -12.09 6.13 2.02
N THR A 82 -13.26 5.94 1.41
CA THR A 82 -13.81 4.62 1.14
C THR A 82 -13.35 4.02 -0.18
N SER A 83 -12.71 4.81 -1.04
CA SER A 83 -12.41 4.39 -2.41
C SER A 83 -10.93 4.10 -2.69
N VAL A 84 -10.01 4.57 -1.85
CA VAL A 84 -8.58 4.33 -2.09
C VAL A 84 -8.27 2.83 -2.04
N LEU A 85 -7.43 2.37 -2.97
CA LEU A 85 -7.01 0.97 -2.99
C LEU A 85 -6.10 0.71 -1.80
N LEU A 86 -6.41 -0.31 -1.01
CA LEU A 86 -5.66 -0.64 0.20
C LEU A 86 -5.04 -2.03 0.05
N VAL A 87 -3.72 -2.08 0.14
CA VAL A 87 -2.95 -3.32 0.06
C VAL A 87 -2.15 -3.49 1.34
N PHE A 88 -2.40 -4.56 2.07
CA PHE A 88 -1.59 -4.88 3.24
C PHE A 88 -0.33 -5.63 2.80
N VAL A 89 0.80 -5.23 3.36
CA VAL A 89 2.09 -5.89 3.12
C VAL A 89 2.63 -6.30 4.48
N THR A 90 2.55 -7.59 4.82
CA THR A 90 2.77 -8.01 6.20
C THR A 90 3.19 -9.47 6.30
N ARG A 91 3.81 -9.82 7.45
CA ARG A 91 4.08 -11.21 7.82
C ARG A 91 2.85 -11.88 8.47
N MET A 92 1.84 -11.09 8.79
CA MET A 92 0.67 -11.51 9.57
C MET A 92 -0.47 -11.96 8.67
N GLY A 93 -0.33 -13.16 8.08
CA GLY A 93 -1.32 -13.71 7.15
C GLY A 93 -2.70 -13.95 7.77
N ASP A 94 -2.77 -14.12 9.10
CA ASP A 94 -4.03 -14.38 9.80
C ASP A 94 -5.00 -13.19 9.79
N TYR A 95 -4.51 -12.01 9.41
CA TYR A 95 -5.33 -10.81 9.33
C TYR A 95 -6.12 -10.69 8.01
N ALA A 96 -5.94 -11.63 7.10
CA ALA A 96 -6.62 -11.57 5.80
C ALA A 96 -8.14 -11.46 5.92
N ILE A 97 -8.74 -12.22 6.82
CA ILE A 97 -10.20 -12.21 7.03
C ILE A 97 -10.65 -10.84 7.53
N GLN A 98 -9.92 -10.26 8.49
CA GLN A 98 -10.24 -8.95 9.05
C GLN A 98 -10.09 -7.82 8.02
N GLY A 99 -9.24 -8.02 7.02
CA GLY A 99 -9.05 -7.06 5.94
C GLY A 99 -10.29 -6.81 5.11
N TYR A 100 -11.21 -7.76 5.04
CA TYR A 100 -12.48 -7.57 4.33
C TYR A 100 -13.33 -6.46 4.97
N ASP A 101 -13.26 -6.30 6.27
CA ASP A 101 -14.03 -5.26 6.98
C ASP A 101 -13.58 -3.85 6.62
N VAL A 102 -12.33 -3.70 6.16
CA VAL A 102 -11.78 -2.41 5.74
C VAL A 102 -11.65 -2.30 4.22
N GLY A 103 -12.21 -3.26 3.50
CA GLY A 103 -12.19 -3.26 2.05
C GLY A 103 -10.78 -3.36 1.47
N ALA A 104 -9.95 -4.23 2.06
CA ALA A 104 -8.60 -4.45 1.54
C ALA A 104 -8.68 -5.06 0.14
N THR A 105 -7.92 -4.50 -0.78
CA THR A 105 -7.89 -4.94 -2.17
C THR A 105 -7.04 -6.18 -2.33
N ALA A 106 -5.94 -6.26 -1.58
CA ALA A 106 -5.02 -7.39 -1.64
C ALA A 106 -4.15 -7.47 -0.38
N PHE A 107 -3.54 -8.63 -0.20
CA PHE A 107 -2.53 -8.90 0.83
C PHE A 107 -1.27 -9.40 0.15
N ILE A 108 -0.14 -8.82 0.49
CA ILE A 108 1.17 -9.26 0.03
C ILE A 108 1.95 -9.74 1.25
N LYS A 109 2.38 -10.98 1.22
CA LYS A 109 3.10 -11.57 2.34
C LYS A 109 4.58 -11.20 2.30
N LYS A 110 5.14 -10.82 3.45
CA LYS A 110 6.59 -10.64 3.62
C LYS A 110 7.26 -12.00 3.87
N PRO A 111 8.46 -12.25 3.36
CA PRO A 111 9.25 -11.40 2.49
C PRO A 111 8.62 -11.29 1.09
N ILE A 112 8.62 -10.09 0.54
CA ILE A 112 7.97 -9.84 -0.75
C ILE A 112 8.79 -10.47 -1.87
N SER A 113 8.15 -11.29 -2.73
CA SER A 113 8.75 -11.67 -3.99
C SER A 113 8.19 -10.77 -5.09
N TYR A 114 9.04 -10.35 -6.01
CA TYR A 114 8.57 -9.51 -7.10
C TYR A 114 7.49 -10.21 -7.94
N PHE A 115 7.64 -11.52 -8.12
CA PHE A 115 6.65 -12.30 -8.87
C PHE A 115 5.26 -12.21 -8.24
N ASP A 116 5.17 -12.39 -6.92
CA ASP A 116 3.89 -12.27 -6.21
C ASP A 116 3.36 -10.84 -6.27
N PHE A 117 4.25 -9.87 -6.10
CA PHE A 117 3.91 -8.45 -6.22
C PHE A 117 3.30 -8.15 -7.60
N GLU A 118 3.97 -8.57 -8.66
CA GLU A 118 3.49 -8.36 -10.03
C GLU A 118 2.14 -8.99 -10.27
N MET A 119 1.95 -10.22 -9.81
CA MET A 119 0.68 -10.93 -9.96
C MET A 119 -0.46 -10.17 -9.32
N LYS A 120 -0.24 -9.65 -8.12
CA LYS A 120 -1.27 -8.91 -7.40
C LYS A 120 -1.52 -7.53 -7.99
N MET A 121 -0.48 -6.84 -8.43
CA MET A 121 -0.64 -5.55 -9.10
C MET A 121 -1.46 -5.66 -10.37
N LYS A 122 -1.27 -6.70 -11.15
CA LYS A 122 -2.06 -6.93 -12.37
C LYS A 122 -3.54 -7.09 -12.11
N ARG A 123 -3.90 -7.62 -10.94
CA ARG A 123 -5.31 -7.78 -10.54
C ARG A 123 -5.92 -6.48 -10.01
N ILE A 124 -5.09 -5.63 -9.44
CA ILE A 124 -5.52 -4.39 -8.78
C ILE A 124 -5.61 -3.24 -9.79
N ILE A 125 -4.58 -3.09 -10.60
CA ILE A 125 -4.46 -1.99 -11.54
C ILE A 125 -4.71 -2.53 -12.95
N PHE A 126 -5.95 -2.63 -13.29
CA PHE A 126 -6.44 -2.79 -14.66
C PHE A 126 -5.46 -3.41 -15.65
#